data_81a41e72cec2c4b97e931ce769bf071f
#
_entry.id   81a41e72cec2c4b97e931ce769bf071f
#
_cell.length_a   1.000
_cell.length_b   1.000
_cell.length_c   1.000
_cell.angle_alpha   90.00
_cell.angle_beta   90.00
_cell.angle_gamma   90.00
#
_symmetry.space_group_name_H-M   'P 1'
#
loop_
_entity.id
_entity.type
_entity.pdbx_description
1 polymer ?
#
loop_
_entity_poly.entity_id
_entity_poly.type
_entity_poly.pdbx_seq_one_letter_code
_entity_poly.pdbx_strand_id
1 'polypeptide(L)'
;MKSGAGVAEIYEPNFGITRFSCFSGIKVCRLDGRTGKPMGTPPRLHTVAARPGGAPIEAPFVVRHNDFFYLFVSFDHCCKGVKSDYKVVVGRSRNITGPYIDIAGRDMRQGGGTLVIAGHDDVFGPGHNSVLKDSDRYWFAHHFYDGERNGVAT
;
A
#
# COMPACT_ATOMS: atom_id res chain seq x y z
N MET A 1 6.75 26.97 -17.12
CA MET A 1 6.62 26.57 -15.71
C MET A 1 6.68 25.04 -15.64
N LYS A 2 7.78 24.47 -15.13
CA LYS A 2 7.94 23.02 -15.03
C LYS A 2 7.29 22.57 -13.73
N SER A 3 6.17 21.85 -13.82
CA SER A 3 5.57 21.16 -12.68
C SER A 3 6.43 19.95 -12.34
N GLY A 4 7.29 20.06 -11.34
CA GLY A 4 8.02 18.93 -10.80
C GLY A 4 7.04 17.99 -10.09
N ALA A 5 6.73 16.86 -10.71
CA ALA A 5 6.06 15.77 -10.04
C ALA A 5 7.03 15.21 -8.99
N GLY A 6 6.82 15.55 -7.72
CA GLY A 6 7.56 14.95 -6.62
C GLY A 6 7.14 13.48 -6.50
N VAL A 7 8.09 12.58 -6.68
CA VAL A 7 7.88 11.15 -6.39
C VAL A 7 7.78 11.02 -4.87
N ALA A 8 6.65 10.52 -4.38
CA ALA A 8 6.51 10.14 -2.99
C ALA A 8 6.94 8.67 -2.87
N GLU A 9 8.05 8.42 -2.21
CA GLU A 9 8.44 7.08 -1.83
C GLU A 9 7.75 6.74 -0.50
N ILE A 10 7.08 5.60 -0.47
CA ILE A 10 6.46 5.08 0.73
C ILE A 10 7.47 4.13 1.35
N TYR A 11 8.00 4.49 2.50
CA TYR A 11 9.09 3.81 3.17
C TYR A 11 8.59 3.02 4.37
N GLU A 12 8.95 1.73 4.44
CA GLU A 12 8.88 0.94 5.67
C GLU A 12 10.17 1.15 6.47
N PRO A 13 10.13 1.72 7.66
CA PRO A 13 11.35 1.92 8.43
C PRO A 13 11.82 0.62 9.09
N ASN A 14 12.79 -0.05 8.48
CA ASN A 14 13.63 -1.03 9.15
C ASN A 14 14.73 -0.30 9.92
N PHE A 15 14.43 0.27 11.07
CA PHE A 15 15.45 0.73 12.02
C PHE A 15 15.65 -0.34 13.10
N GLY A 16 16.79 -1.04 13.01
CA GLY A 16 17.54 -1.77 14.00
C GLY A 16 16.95 -2.00 15.41
N ILE A 17 15.81 -2.68 15.50
CA ILE A 17 15.32 -3.24 16.76
C ILE A 17 15.02 -4.70 16.48
N THR A 18 15.64 -5.58 17.25
CA THR A 18 15.56 -7.04 17.22
C THR A 18 14.18 -7.62 17.58
N ARG A 19 13.12 -7.04 17.03
CA ARG A 19 11.80 -7.63 16.92
C ARG A 19 11.21 -7.15 15.59
N PHE A 20 11.10 -8.06 14.65
CA PHE A 20 10.33 -7.85 13.42
C PHE A 20 8.89 -7.52 13.79
N SER A 21 8.52 -6.26 13.79
CA SER A 21 7.12 -5.86 13.75
C SER A 21 6.90 -5.07 12.47
N CYS A 22 6.45 -5.77 11.43
CA CYS A 22 5.89 -5.20 10.21
C CYS A 22 4.58 -4.43 10.48
N PHE A 23 4.34 -3.94 11.69
CA PHE A 23 3.04 -3.57 12.21
C PHE A 23 2.93 -2.11 12.65
N SER A 24 3.90 -1.28 12.31
CA SER A 24 3.85 0.16 12.64
C SER A 24 3.00 0.99 11.67
N GLY A 25 2.38 0.34 10.67
CA GLY A 25 1.61 1.00 9.62
C GLY A 25 2.47 1.59 8.50
N ILE A 26 1.80 2.08 7.47
CA ILE A 26 2.40 2.69 6.29
C ILE A 26 2.74 4.14 6.57
N LYS A 27 3.95 4.55 6.21
CA LYS A 27 4.46 5.90 6.41
C LYS A 27 4.83 6.53 5.07
N VAL A 28 4.65 7.84 4.96
CA VAL A 28 5.10 8.64 3.83
C VAL A 28 5.99 9.78 4.34
N CYS A 29 7.05 10.09 3.61
CA CYS A 29 7.88 11.26 3.85
C CYS A 29 8.17 12.01 2.55
N ARG A 30 8.62 13.26 2.69
CA ARG A 30 9.05 14.06 1.55
C ARG A 30 10.46 13.68 1.12
N LEU A 31 10.65 13.53 -0.19
CA LEU A 31 11.97 13.34 -0.78
C LEU A 31 12.50 14.64 -1.38
N ASP A 32 13.83 14.77 -1.37
CA ASP A 32 14.53 15.74 -2.19
C ASP A 32 14.49 15.28 -3.66
N GLY A 33 13.86 16.07 -4.52
CA GLY A 33 13.63 15.70 -5.93
C GLY A 33 14.91 15.59 -6.78
N ARG A 34 16.06 16.06 -6.29
CA ARG A 34 17.35 15.95 -6.97
C ARG A 34 18.13 14.70 -6.57
N THR A 35 18.02 14.29 -5.31
CA THR A 35 18.81 13.20 -4.75
C THR A 35 18.03 11.92 -4.50
N GLY A 36 16.68 12.00 -4.47
CA GLY A 36 15.80 10.89 -4.10
C GLY A 36 15.85 10.53 -2.62
N LYS A 37 16.55 11.29 -1.78
CA LYS A 37 16.71 11.00 -0.34
C LYS A 37 15.60 11.64 0.49
N PRO A 38 15.18 11.00 1.62
CA PRO A 38 14.27 11.61 2.58
C PRO A 38 14.79 12.97 3.08
N MET A 39 13.91 13.95 3.18
CA MET A 39 14.22 15.30 3.65
C MET A 39 14.14 15.37 5.18
N GLY A 40 15.16 16.01 5.76
CA GLY A 40 15.28 16.20 7.21
C GLY A 40 16.11 15.13 7.90
N THR A 41 16.60 15.44 9.13
CA THR A 41 17.41 14.54 9.94
C THR A 41 16.97 14.63 11.41
N PRO A 42 16.10 13.72 11.87
CA PRO A 42 15.40 12.65 11.16
C PRO A 42 14.33 13.16 10.18
N PRO A 43 13.92 12.39 9.15
CA PRO A 43 12.86 12.79 8.25
C PRO A 43 11.51 12.81 8.96
N ARG A 44 10.64 13.76 8.58
CA ARG A 44 9.28 13.81 9.08
C ARG A 44 8.43 12.72 8.40
N LEU A 45 7.98 11.75 9.20
CA LEU A 45 7.13 10.65 8.76
C LEU A 45 5.65 10.95 9.07
N HIS A 46 4.78 10.71 8.07
CA HIS A 46 3.33 10.80 8.24
C HIS A 46 2.73 9.39 8.11
N THR A 47 2.05 8.92 9.16
CA THR A 47 1.29 7.66 9.06
C THR A 47 0.08 7.86 8.17
N VAL A 48 -0.04 7.09 7.10
CA VAL A 48 -1.13 7.18 6.13
C VAL A 48 -2.10 6.01 6.19
N ALA A 49 -1.66 4.86 6.67
CA ALA A 49 -2.50 3.70 6.96
C ALA A 49 -1.92 2.90 8.13
N ALA A 50 -2.78 2.26 8.91
CA ALA A 50 -2.41 1.36 10.01
C ALA A 50 -3.59 0.45 10.34
N ARG A 51 -3.31 -0.66 11.04
CA ARG A 51 -4.37 -1.56 11.52
C ARG A 51 -4.36 -1.65 13.03
N PRO A 52 -5.54 -1.58 13.69
CA PRO A 52 -5.64 -1.78 15.13
C PRO A 52 -5.08 -3.15 15.55
N GLY A 53 -4.48 -3.20 16.74
CA GLY A 53 -3.90 -4.44 17.27
C GLY A 53 -2.64 -4.93 16.54
N GLY A 54 -2.06 -4.12 15.64
CA GLY A 54 -0.85 -4.50 14.91
C GLY A 54 -1.07 -5.61 13.88
N ALA A 55 -2.27 -5.74 13.33
CA ALA A 55 -2.53 -6.66 12.24
C ALA A 55 -1.71 -6.29 10.99
N PRO A 56 -1.26 -7.26 10.17
CA PRO A 56 -0.38 -7.02 9.04
C PRO A 56 -0.95 -6.04 8.03
N ILE A 57 -0.09 -5.11 7.61
CA ILE A 57 -0.33 -4.13 6.55
C ILE A 57 0.98 -3.82 5.85
N GLU A 58 1.02 -3.91 4.52
CA GLU A 58 2.23 -3.71 3.74
C GLU A 58 1.94 -3.37 2.27
N ALA A 59 2.97 -3.41 1.42
CA ALA A 59 2.90 -3.23 -0.02
C ALA A 59 2.12 -1.98 -0.46
N PRO A 60 2.49 -0.79 0.04
CA PRO A 60 1.79 0.42 -0.33
C PRO A 60 2.07 0.82 -1.79
N PHE A 61 1.02 1.24 -2.49
CA PHE A 61 1.14 1.85 -3.79
C PHE A 61 0.22 3.07 -3.88
N VAL A 62 0.76 4.21 -4.34
CA VAL A 62 -0.03 5.44 -4.49
C VAL A 62 -0.12 5.82 -5.96
N VAL A 63 -1.34 6.07 -6.42
CA VAL A 63 -1.60 6.66 -7.73
C VAL A 63 -2.43 7.93 -7.58
N ARG A 64 -2.11 8.94 -8.40
CA ARG A 64 -2.93 10.15 -8.50
C ARG A 64 -3.90 10.02 -9.66
N HIS A 65 -5.18 10.24 -9.38
CA HIS A 65 -6.23 10.38 -10.39
C HIS A 65 -7.07 11.61 -10.07
N ASN A 66 -7.10 12.55 -11.01
CA ASN A 66 -7.72 13.87 -10.84
C ASN A 66 -7.20 14.57 -9.56
N ASP A 67 -8.11 14.99 -8.68
CA ASP A 67 -7.80 15.70 -7.44
C ASP A 67 -7.47 14.80 -6.26
N PHE A 68 -7.43 13.47 -6.45
CA PHE A 68 -7.24 12.52 -5.38
C PHE A 68 -5.98 11.67 -5.55
N PHE A 69 -5.36 11.37 -4.44
CA PHE A 69 -4.41 10.28 -4.27
C PHE A 69 -5.18 9.05 -3.79
N TYR A 70 -4.92 7.91 -4.41
CA TYR A 70 -5.46 6.60 -4.04
C TYR A 70 -4.32 5.77 -3.48
N LEU A 71 -4.44 5.39 -2.21
CA LEU A 71 -3.46 4.53 -1.53
C LEU A 71 -4.01 3.10 -1.53
N PHE A 72 -3.31 2.23 -2.22
CA PHE A 72 -3.52 0.78 -2.16
C PHE A 72 -2.56 0.21 -1.12
N VAL A 73 -3.03 -0.74 -0.33
CA VAL A 73 -2.22 -1.49 0.62
C VAL A 73 -2.72 -2.92 0.68
N SER A 74 -1.84 -3.83 1.05
CA SER A 74 -2.21 -5.22 1.27
C SER A 74 -2.40 -5.49 2.76
N PHE A 75 -3.49 -6.17 3.11
CA PHE A 75 -3.83 -6.61 4.45
C PHE A 75 -3.60 -8.11 4.61
N ASP A 76 -3.37 -8.51 5.86
CA ASP A 76 -3.26 -9.89 6.32
C ASP A 76 -1.97 -10.60 5.83
N HIS A 77 -1.96 -11.90 5.62
CA HIS A 77 -0.73 -12.64 5.48
C HIS A 77 -0.52 -13.16 4.06
N CYS A 78 0.64 -12.84 3.48
CA CYS A 78 1.18 -13.52 2.31
C CYS A 78 1.99 -14.77 2.72
N CYS A 79 2.63 -15.38 1.74
CA CYS A 79 3.76 -16.31 1.91
C CYS A 79 3.40 -17.64 2.57
N LYS A 80 2.13 -18.07 2.42
CA LYS A 80 1.59 -19.34 2.96
C LYS A 80 0.95 -20.21 1.87
N GLY A 81 1.27 -19.96 0.56
CA GLY A 81 0.64 -20.64 -0.56
C GLY A 81 -0.88 -20.49 -0.49
N VAL A 82 -1.62 -21.58 -0.68
CA VAL A 82 -3.10 -21.60 -0.63
C VAL A 82 -3.70 -21.25 0.74
N LYS A 83 -2.88 -21.11 1.77
CA LYS A 83 -3.31 -20.64 3.10
C LYS A 83 -3.14 -19.15 3.31
N SER A 84 -2.70 -18.42 2.27
CA SER A 84 -2.57 -16.97 2.31
C SER A 84 -3.94 -16.32 2.30
N ASP A 85 -4.17 -15.38 3.21
CA ASP A 85 -5.39 -14.57 3.32
C ASP A 85 -5.17 -13.10 2.91
N TYR A 86 -4.05 -12.85 2.24
CA TYR A 86 -3.64 -11.56 1.73
C TYR A 86 -4.71 -10.96 0.80
N LYS A 87 -4.91 -9.66 0.85
CA LYS A 87 -5.91 -8.96 0.04
C LYS A 87 -5.52 -7.50 -0.13
N VAL A 88 -5.98 -6.86 -1.19
CA VAL A 88 -5.73 -5.43 -1.45
C VAL A 88 -6.95 -4.61 -1.08
N VAL A 89 -6.70 -3.53 -0.35
CA VAL A 89 -7.69 -2.50 -0.04
C VAL A 89 -7.20 -1.12 -0.50
N VAL A 90 -8.13 -0.18 -0.68
CA VAL A 90 -7.84 1.18 -1.13
C VAL A 90 -8.59 2.22 -0.32
N GLY A 91 -7.95 3.36 -0.12
CA GLY A 91 -8.59 4.61 0.33
C GLY A 91 -8.10 5.79 -0.50
N ARG A 92 -8.78 6.92 -0.40
CA ARG A 92 -8.41 8.13 -1.14
C ARG A 92 -8.27 9.35 -0.26
N SER A 93 -7.42 10.30 -0.70
CA SER A 93 -7.22 11.59 -0.03
C SER A 93 -6.96 12.69 -1.07
N ARG A 94 -7.28 13.95 -0.74
CA ARG A 94 -6.83 15.10 -1.51
C ARG A 94 -5.37 15.47 -1.21
N ASN A 95 -4.81 14.98 -0.11
CA ASN A 95 -3.44 15.22 0.32
C ASN A 95 -2.63 13.93 0.30
N ILE A 96 -1.40 13.98 -0.21
CA ILE A 96 -0.49 12.82 -0.24
C ILE A 96 -0.19 12.26 1.16
N THR A 97 -0.24 13.11 2.19
CA THR A 97 -0.03 12.74 3.61
C THR A 97 -1.31 12.30 4.32
N GLY A 98 -2.42 12.14 3.59
CA GLY A 98 -3.72 11.75 4.13
C GLY A 98 -4.54 12.90 4.75
N PRO A 99 -5.62 12.58 5.47
CA PRO A 99 -6.11 11.24 5.75
C PRO A 99 -6.65 10.53 4.49
N TYR A 100 -6.37 9.23 4.36
CA TYR A 100 -6.96 8.38 3.33
C TYR A 100 -8.23 7.74 3.88
N ILE A 101 -9.34 7.94 3.17
CA ILE A 101 -10.68 7.52 3.60
C ILE A 101 -11.22 6.47 2.63
N ASP A 102 -11.81 5.40 3.16
CA ASP A 102 -12.48 4.37 2.38
C ASP A 102 -13.90 4.81 1.95
N ILE A 103 -14.58 3.98 1.15
CA ILE A 103 -15.94 4.28 0.65
C ILE A 103 -16.98 4.36 1.78
N ALA A 104 -16.71 3.72 2.93
CA ALA A 104 -17.58 3.76 4.11
C ALA A 104 -17.27 4.94 5.04
N GLY A 105 -16.33 5.84 4.66
CA GLY A 105 -15.94 7.01 5.45
C GLY A 105 -14.93 6.70 6.57
N ARG A 106 -14.32 5.51 6.61
CA ARG A 106 -13.35 5.13 7.65
C ARG A 106 -11.94 5.51 7.24
N ASP A 107 -11.19 6.02 8.21
CA ASP A 107 -9.77 6.37 8.03
C ASP A 107 -8.90 5.11 7.95
N MET A 108 -8.02 5.04 6.94
CA MET A 108 -7.08 3.92 6.79
C MET A 108 -6.07 3.82 7.95
N ARG A 109 -5.84 4.88 8.71
CA ARG A 109 -5.03 4.82 9.94
C ARG A 109 -5.72 4.07 11.08
N GLN A 110 -7.01 3.79 10.95
CA GLN A 110 -7.85 3.07 11.91
C GLN A 110 -8.38 1.75 11.32
N GLY A 111 -7.68 1.20 10.35
CA GLY A 111 -8.06 -0.05 9.69
C GLY A 111 -9.13 0.09 8.62
N GLY A 112 -9.44 1.32 8.17
CA GLY A 112 -10.27 1.54 6.99
C GLY A 112 -9.60 1.02 5.72
N GLY A 113 -10.41 0.79 4.70
CA GLY A 113 -9.97 0.35 3.37
C GLY A 113 -11.11 -0.33 2.63
N THR A 114 -11.40 0.18 1.44
CA THR A 114 -12.34 -0.46 0.53
C THR A 114 -11.68 -1.67 -0.12
N LEU A 115 -12.29 -2.86 -0.03
CA LEU A 115 -11.76 -4.06 -0.67
C LEU A 115 -11.68 -3.88 -2.18
N VAL A 116 -10.51 -4.17 -2.76
CA VAL A 116 -10.27 -4.18 -4.21
C VAL A 116 -10.27 -5.61 -4.73
N ILE A 117 -9.49 -6.48 -4.09
CA ILE A 117 -9.41 -7.91 -4.41
C ILE A 117 -9.09 -8.72 -3.16
N ALA A 118 -9.68 -9.89 -3.05
CA ALA A 118 -9.36 -10.93 -2.08
C ALA A 118 -9.30 -12.28 -2.79
N GLY A 119 -8.91 -13.32 -2.07
CA GLY A 119 -8.92 -14.69 -2.59
C GLY A 119 -10.32 -15.11 -3.06
N HIS A 120 -10.38 -15.82 -4.18
CA HIS A 120 -11.59 -16.40 -4.75
C HIS A 120 -11.20 -17.60 -5.61
N ASP A 121 -12.07 -18.60 -5.69
CA ASP A 121 -11.83 -19.82 -6.46
C ASP A 121 -10.44 -20.39 -6.18
N ASP A 122 -9.61 -20.56 -7.20
CA ASP A 122 -8.22 -21.02 -7.11
C ASP A 122 -7.18 -19.89 -6.98
N VAL A 123 -7.64 -18.66 -6.73
CA VAL A 123 -6.79 -17.48 -6.49
C VAL A 123 -6.67 -17.24 -4.98
N PHE A 124 -5.50 -17.51 -4.39
CA PHE A 124 -5.26 -17.36 -2.96
C PHE A 124 -4.32 -16.20 -2.67
N GLY A 125 -4.66 -15.39 -1.67
CA GLY A 125 -3.82 -14.31 -1.17
C GLY A 125 -3.35 -13.31 -2.25
N PRO A 126 -4.24 -12.75 -3.09
CA PRO A 126 -3.85 -11.74 -4.06
C PRO A 126 -3.37 -10.47 -3.38
N GLY A 127 -2.24 -9.92 -3.82
CA GLY A 127 -1.69 -8.74 -3.15
C GLY A 127 -0.46 -8.14 -3.81
N HIS A 128 0.17 -7.21 -3.07
CA HIS A 128 1.38 -6.50 -3.48
C HIS A 128 1.24 -5.87 -4.87
N ASN A 129 0.18 -5.10 -5.01
CA ASN A 129 -0.22 -4.56 -6.31
C ASN A 129 0.64 -3.39 -6.77
N SER A 130 0.62 -3.18 -8.07
CA SER A 130 0.97 -1.91 -8.70
C SER A 130 -0.17 -1.44 -9.60
N VAL A 131 -0.17 -0.15 -9.92
CA VAL A 131 -1.15 0.44 -10.85
C VAL A 131 -0.40 1.22 -11.91
N LEU A 132 -0.60 0.86 -13.17
CA LEU A 132 -0.06 1.55 -14.32
C LEU A 132 -1.16 2.35 -15.00
N LYS A 133 -0.90 3.63 -15.25
CA LYS A 133 -1.74 4.44 -16.13
C LYS A 133 -1.19 4.35 -17.56
N ASP A 134 -2.03 3.89 -18.49
CA ASP A 134 -1.75 3.89 -19.91
C ASP A 134 -2.87 4.66 -20.64
N SER A 135 -2.52 5.84 -21.14
CA SER A 135 -3.45 6.79 -21.77
C SER A 135 -4.60 7.20 -20.84
N ASP A 136 -5.82 6.73 -21.11
CA ASP A 136 -7.04 6.96 -20.31
C ASP A 136 -7.40 5.78 -19.41
N ARG A 137 -6.63 4.68 -19.44
CA ARG A 137 -6.89 3.44 -18.74
C ARG A 137 -5.95 3.27 -17.57
N TYR A 138 -6.40 2.49 -16.58
CA TYR A 138 -5.59 2.05 -15.45
C TYR A 138 -5.54 0.52 -15.46
N TRP A 139 -4.33 0.01 -15.34
CA TRP A 139 -4.04 -1.41 -15.27
C TRP A 139 -3.62 -1.73 -13.84
N PHE A 140 -4.20 -2.80 -13.28
CA PHE A 140 -3.91 -3.27 -11.95
C PHE A 140 -3.16 -4.59 -12.07
N ALA A 141 -1.91 -4.62 -11.59
CA ALA A 141 -1.09 -5.82 -11.54
C ALA A 141 -0.92 -6.26 -10.10
N HIS A 142 -1.01 -7.53 -9.83
CA HIS A 142 -0.78 -8.15 -8.53
C HIS A 142 -0.30 -9.58 -8.71
N HIS A 143 0.28 -10.16 -7.67
CA HIS A 143 0.56 -11.59 -7.62
C HIS A 143 -0.51 -12.32 -6.80
N PHE A 144 -0.55 -13.65 -6.91
CA PHE A 144 -1.40 -14.54 -6.11
C PHE A 144 -0.77 -15.93 -6.04
N TYR A 145 -1.34 -16.82 -5.23
CA TYR A 145 -0.97 -18.23 -5.18
C TYR A 145 -2.04 -19.03 -5.92
N ASP A 146 -1.61 -19.78 -6.93
CA ASP A 146 -2.46 -20.53 -7.85
C ASP A 146 -2.85 -21.89 -7.22
N GLY A 147 -4.13 -22.11 -6.94
CA GLY A 147 -4.65 -23.33 -6.35
C GLY A 147 -4.53 -24.54 -7.26
N GLU A 148 -4.73 -24.37 -8.57
CA GLU A 148 -4.56 -25.45 -9.56
C GLU A 148 -3.11 -25.92 -9.64
N ARG A 149 -2.16 -25.07 -9.26
CA ARG A 149 -0.71 -25.33 -9.28
C ARG A 149 -0.13 -25.53 -7.88
N ASN A 150 -0.92 -26.04 -6.94
CA ASN A 150 -0.52 -26.30 -5.55
C ASN A 150 0.04 -25.07 -4.82
N GLY A 151 -0.48 -23.89 -5.10
CA GLY A 151 -0.11 -22.65 -4.43
C GLY A 151 1.25 -22.08 -4.91
N VAL A 152 1.64 -22.36 -6.13
CA VAL A 152 2.78 -21.67 -6.76
C VAL A 152 2.43 -20.18 -6.90
N ALA A 153 3.36 -19.29 -6.53
CA ALA A 153 3.19 -17.86 -6.73
C ALA A 153 3.24 -17.52 -8.23
N THR A 154 2.30 -16.69 -8.67
CA THR A 154 2.13 -16.27 -10.06
C THR A 154 1.98 -14.76 -10.16
#